data_27807cb4c21de454e8d08b2ea4fbe415
#
_entry.id   27807cb4c21de454e8d08b2ea4fbe415
#
_cell.length_a   1.000
_cell.length_b   1.000
_cell.length_c   1.000
_cell.angle_alpha   90.00
_cell.angle_beta   90.00
_cell.angle_gamma   90.00
#
_symmetry.space_group_name_H-M   'P 1'
#
loop_
_entity.id
_entity.type
_entity.pdbx_description
1 polymer ?
#
loop_
_entity_poly.entity_id
_entity_poly.type
_entity_poly.pdbx_seq_one_letter_code
_entity_poly.pdbx_strand_id
1 'polypeptide(L)'
;MPQRNNLRWPQACMAGAILLSGIAWAEAQAANSPQTSILELGKELQVGDVVFIRIPKPPFTKVADTTSSWTNHVGIVSDISGKEPVIAESRVPVSGETSWSKFVQRSDNGRVAVTRLPVPLDKQQQSKLRAAVAARRGIIYDTGFDLHSKWQFCSRYVREVLDEAAGVKLGEVENFSTLLKHNPQADQTFWKVWYFGNIPWQRETVTPASLLQDGRMRVVFDGQAD
;
A
#
# COMPACT_ATOMS: atom_id res chain seq x y z
N MET A 1 14.94 -67.43 40.43
CA MET A 1 14.48 -67.01 39.10
C MET A 1 13.20 -66.23 39.27
N PRO A 2 13.21 -64.90 39.11
CA PRO A 2 11.97 -64.14 39.07
C PRO A 2 11.68 -63.72 37.61
N GLN A 3 10.39 -63.79 37.26
CA GLN A 3 9.82 -63.52 35.97
C GLN A 3 9.84 -62.00 35.69
N ARG A 4 10.18 -61.63 34.44
CA ARG A 4 10.07 -60.27 33.91
C ARG A 4 8.65 -60.02 33.38
N ASN A 5 7.93 -59.13 34.00
CA ASN A 5 6.65 -58.59 33.51
C ASN A 5 6.94 -57.53 32.45
N ASN A 6 6.54 -57.81 31.23
CA ASN A 6 6.53 -56.85 30.10
C ASN A 6 5.21 -56.04 30.19
N LEU A 7 5.29 -54.80 30.71
CA LEU A 7 4.21 -53.83 30.54
C LEU A 7 4.33 -53.22 29.14
N ARG A 8 3.38 -53.52 28.28
CA ARG A 8 3.12 -52.84 27.03
C ARG A 8 2.30 -51.59 27.29
N TRP A 9 2.82 -50.43 26.97
CA TRP A 9 2.09 -49.17 26.92
C TRP A 9 1.37 -49.05 25.58
N PRO A 10 0.07 -48.64 25.56
CA PRO A 10 -0.59 -48.34 24.28
C PRO A 10 -0.08 -47.04 23.73
N GLN A 11 0.41 -47.04 22.48
CA GLN A 11 0.66 -45.84 21.69
C GLN A 11 -0.70 -45.24 21.34
N ALA A 12 -1.06 -44.15 21.99
CA ALA A 12 -2.15 -43.30 21.57
C ALA A 12 -1.74 -42.48 20.35
N CYS A 13 -2.37 -42.76 19.23
CA CYS A 13 -2.34 -41.93 18.05
C CYS A 13 -2.93 -40.58 18.37
N MET A 14 -2.09 -39.53 18.51
CA MET A 14 -2.50 -38.15 18.37
C MET A 14 -2.13 -37.70 16.96
N ALA A 15 -3.04 -37.91 16.05
CA ALA A 15 -2.98 -37.29 14.72
C ALA A 15 -4.23 -36.42 14.56
N GLY A 16 -4.00 -35.14 14.27
CA GLY A 16 -4.92 -34.32 13.52
C GLY A 16 -5.87 -33.40 14.27
N ALA A 17 -5.41 -32.23 14.72
CA ALA A 17 -6.28 -31.08 14.98
C ALA A 17 -5.50 -29.76 14.98
N ILE A 18 -4.73 -29.45 13.95
CA ILE A 18 -4.13 -28.12 13.79
C ILE A 18 -4.13 -27.77 12.30
N LEU A 19 -5.28 -27.52 11.69
CA LEU A 19 -5.36 -26.92 10.35
C LEU A 19 -6.68 -26.15 10.07
N LEU A 20 -7.52 -25.88 11.07
CA LEU A 20 -8.78 -25.15 10.85
C LEU A 20 -8.86 -23.77 11.51
N SER A 21 -7.84 -23.34 12.27
CA SER A 21 -7.90 -22.07 13.00
C SER A 21 -7.43 -20.85 12.17
N GLY A 22 -6.60 -21.03 11.16
CA GLY A 22 -6.05 -19.91 10.37
C GLY A 22 -7.06 -19.25 9.43
N ILE A 23 -7.97 -20.02 8.86
CA ILE A 23 -8.95 -19.50 7.89
C ILE A 23 -10.05 -18.73 8.62
N ALA A 24 -10.49 -19.19 9.78
CA ALA A 24 -11.53 -18.52 10.56
C ALA A 24 -11.10 -17.15 11.11
N TRP A 25 -9.81 -16.94 11.38
CA TRP A 25 -9.29 -15.64 11.83
C TRP A 25 -9.21 -14.61 10.71
N ALA A 26 -8.88 -15.03 9.50
CA ALA A 26 -8.82 -14.15 8.33
C ALA A 26 -10.23 -13.70 7.89
N GLU A 27 -11.21 -14.59 7.93
CA GLU A 27 -12.61 -14.28 7.63
C GLU A 27 -13.25 -13.41 8.73
N ALA A 28 -12.90 -13.61 10.00
CA ALA A 28 -13.38 -12.77 11.09
C ALA A 28 -12.82 -11.35 11.06
N GLN A 29 -11.60 -11.14 10.57
CA GLN A 29 -11.03 -9.81 10.39
C GLN A 29 -11.65 -9.09 9.18
N ALA A 30 -11.98 -9.79 8.11
CA ALA A 30 -12.68 -9.22 6.96
C ALA A 30 -14.12 -8.79 7.32
N ALA A 31 -14.79 -9.54 8.19
CA ALA A 31 -16.16 -9.26 8.64
C ALA A 31 -16.28 -8.05 9.59
N ASN A 32 -15.19 -7.57 10.18
CA ASN A 32 -15.15 -6.45 11.13
C ASN A 32 -14.47 -5.17 10.57
N SER A 33 -14.12 -5.13 9.30
CA SER A 33 -13.56 -3.91 8.71
C SER A 33 -14.63 -2.82 8.65
N PRO A 34 -14.34 -1.57 9.04
CA PRO A 34 -15.28 -0.48 8.93
C PRO A 34 -15.81 -0.35 7.50
N GLN A 35 -17.13 -0.22 7.36
CA GLN A 35 -17.77 0.08 6.08
C GLN A 35 -18.35 1.48 6.12
N THR A 36 -18.20 2.22 5.04
CA THR A 36 -18.78 3.56 4.89
C THR A 36 -19.05 3.83 3.42
N SER A 37 -19.90 4.82 3.13
CA SER A 37 -20.04 5.21 1.74
C SER A 37 -18.84 6.03 1.27
N ILE A 38 -18.49 5.91 -0.01
CA ILE A 38 -17.45 6.74 -0.65
C ILE A 38 -17.73 8.23 -0.41
N LEU A 39 -19.00 8.64 -0.49
CA LEU A 39 -19.38 10.04 -0.32
C LEU A 39 -19.16 10.54 1.11
N GLU A 40 -19.53 9.76 2.12
CA GLU A 40 -19.36 10.16 3.53
C GLU A 40 -17.87 10.23 3.88
N LEU A 41 -17.09 9.23 3.53
CA LEU A 41 -15.65 9.26 3.76
C LEU A 41 -14.98 10.45 3.04
N GLY A 42 -15.46 10.78 1.83
CA GLY A 42 -14.98 11.93 1.06
C GLY A 42 -15.15 13.27 1.78
N LYS A 43 -16.24 13.45 2.56
CA LYS A 43 -16.47 14.68 3.32
C LYS A 43 -15.49 14.90 4.48
N GLU A 44 -14.87 13.83 4.97
CA GLU A 44 -13.91 13.87 6.08
C GLU A 44 -12.47 14.12 5.62
N LEU A 45 -12.21 14.05 4.32
CA LEU A 45 -10.86 14.20 3.77
C LEU A 45 -10.34 15.64 3.91
N GLN A 46 -9.05 15.75 4.10
CA GLN A 46 -8.30 17.01 4.19
C GLN A 46 -7.16 17.02 3.16
N VAL A 47 -6.81 18.23 2.70
CA VAL A 47 -5.63 18.38 1.82
C VAL A 47 -4.39 17.87 2.55
N GLY A 48 -3.64 16.98 1.88
CA GLY A 48 -2.48 16.30 2.44
C GLY A 48 -2.77 14.91 3.02
N ASP A 49 -4.03 14.45 3.08
CA ASP A 49 -4.34 13.06 3.40
C ASP A 49 -3.75 12.14 2.33
N VAL A 50 -3.16 11.05 2.79
CA VAL A 50 -2.60 10.02 1.90
C VAL A 50 -3.58 8.86 1.83
N VAL A 51 -3.95 8.49 0.60
CA VAL A 51 -5.01 7.51 0.33
C VAL A 51 -4.41 6.28 -0.35
N PHE A 52 -4.70 5.11 0.20
CA PHE A 52 -4.21 3.81 -0.26
C PHE A 52 -5.35 2.96 -0.79
N ILE A 53 -5.12 2.28 -1.91
CA ILE A 53 -6.07 1.35 -2.52
C ILE A 53 -5.35 0.08 -2.99
N ARG A 54 -6.15 -0.95 -3.34
CA ARG A 54 -5.68 -2.18 -3.97
C ARG A 54 -6.20 -2.27 -5.40
N ILE A 55 -5.33 -2.10 -6.38
CA ILE A 55 -5.68 -2.31 -7.80
C ILE A 55 -5.57 -3.82 -8.12
N PRO A 56 -6.67 -4.51 -8.52
CA PRO A 56 -6.69 -5.97 -8.70
C PRO A 56 -6.14 -6.39 -10.09
N LYS A 57 -5.04 -5.80 -10.53
CA LYS A 57 -4.43 -6.08 -11.84
C LYS A 57 -2.92 -6.18 -11.75
N PRO A 58 -2.26 -7.12 -12.46
CA PRO A 58 -0.81 -7.08 -12.64
C PRO A 58 -0.37 -5.79 -13.37
N PRO A 59 0.80 -5.22 -13.07
CA PRO A 59 1.79 -5.69 -12.08
C PRO A 59 1.50 -5.29 -10.64
N PHE A 60 0.43 -4.51 -10.36
CA PHE A 60 0.14 -3.96 -9.03
C PHE A 60 -0.05 -5.06 -7.98
N THR A 61 -0.75 -6.16 -8.30
CA THR A 61 -0.89 -7.29 -7.36
C THR A 61 0.47 -7.85 -6.96
N LYS A 62 1.44 -7.89 -7.88
CA LYS A 62 2.80 -8.35 -7.58
C LYS A 62 3.58 -7.38 -6.68
N VAL A 63 3.30 -6.08 -6.75
CA VAL A 63 3.84 -5.11 -5.77
C VAL A 63 3.31 -5.42 -4.37
N ALA A 64 2.00 -5.64 -4.21
CA ALA A 64 1.40 -6.03 -2.93
C ALA A 64 2.03 -7.31 -2.37
N ASP A 65 2.16 -8.35 -3.21
CA ASP A 65 2.74 -9.63 -2.84
C ASP A 65 4.20 -9.47 -2.38
N THR A 66 4.98 -8.64 -3.10
CA THR A 66 6.40 -8.39 -2.79
C THR A 66 6.61 -7.63 -1.48
N THR A 67 5.60 -6.90 -1.02
CA THR A 67 5.66 -6.12 0.22
C THR A 67 4.83 -6.73 1.36
N SER A 68 4.26 -7.92 1.16
CA SER A 68 3.35 -8.59 2.10
C SER A 68 2.25 -7.65 2.61
N SER A 69 1.73 -6.79 1.73
CA SER A 69 0.75 -5.77 2.05
C SER A 69 -0.50 -5.92 1.20
N TRP A 70 -1.64 -5.49 1.74
CA TRP A 70 -2.86 -5.44 0.96
C TRP A 70 -2.84 -4.32 -0.09
N THR A 71 -2.16 -3.19 0.18
CA THR A 71 -2.12 -2.04 -0.72
C THR A 71 -1.02 -2.14 -1.78
N ASN A 72 -1.29 -1.57 -2.94
CA ASN A 72 -0.33 -1.51 -4.05
C ASN A 72 -0.40 -0.20 -4.83
N HIS A 73 -1.25 0.74 -4.41
CA HIS A 73 -1.35 2.04 -5.04
C HIS A 73 -1.70 3.11 -4.01
N VAL A 74 -1.20 4.32 -4.25
CA VAL A 74 -1.32 5.44 -3.32
C VAL A 74 -1.45 6.76 -4.07
N GLY A 75 -2.24 7.67 -3.52
CA GLY A 75 -2.38 9.05 -3.94
C GLY A 75 -2.45 9.99 -2.74
N ILE A 76 -2.51 11.28 -3.00
CA ILE A 76 -2.61 12.34 -1.97
C ILE A 76 -3.76 13.28 -2.30
N VAL A 77 -4.52 13.68 -1.29
CA VAL A 77 -5.59 14.67 -1.46
C VAL A 77 -4.97 16.03 -1.78
N SER A 78 -5.24 16.56 -2.98
CA SER A 78 -4.69 17.83 -3.47
C SER A 78 -5.67 19.00 -3.34
N ASP A 79 -6.97 18.71 -3.42
CA ASP A 79 -8.03 19.73 -3.33
C ASP A 79 -9.33 19.15 -2.76
N ILE A 80 -10.06 19.97 -1.98
CA ILE A 80 -11.37 19.65 -1.41
C ILE A 80 -12.40 20.77 -1.65
N SER A 81 -12.08 21.74 -2.51
CA SER A 81 -12.95 22.91 -2.76
C SER A 81 -14.10 22.62 -3.73
N GLY A 82 -14.02 21.50 -4.47
CA GLY A 82 -15.01 21.09 -5.46
C GLY A 82 -16.17 20.29 -4.87
N LYS A 83 -16.95 19.64 -5.75
CA LYS A 83 -18.06 18.76 -5.35
C LYS A 83 -17.60 17.50 -4.62
N GLU A 84 -16.42 17.04 -4.93
CA GLU A 84 -15.74 15.92 -4.28
C GLU A 84 -14.23 16.18 -4.22
N PRO A 85 -13.51 15.56 -3.27
CA PRO A 85 -12.06 15.68 -3.17
C PRO A 85 -11.35 15.23 -4.45
N VAL A 86 -10.19 15.81 -4.70
CA VAL A 86 -9.30 15.48 -5.82
C VAL A 86 -8.05 14.78 -5.28
N ILE A 87 -7.74 13.65 -5.86
CA ILE A 87 -6.57 12.84 -5.54
C ILE A 87 -5.51 13.05 -6.62
N ALA A 88 -4.35 13.55 -6.22
CA ALA A 88 -3.17 13.62 -7.09
C ALA A 88 -2.36 12.33 -6.96
N GLU A 89 -1.93 11.80 -8.10
CA GLU A 89 -1.27 10.48 -8.16
C GLU A 89 -0.34 10.35 -9.36
N SER A 90 0.68 9.51 -9.23
CA SER A 90 1.35 8.95 -10.40
C SER A 90 0.66 7.64 -10.77
N ARG A 91 0.13 7.56 -11.97
CA ARG A 91 -0.61 6.42 -12.53
C ARG A 91 -0.20 6.17 -13.98
N VAL A 92 -0.51 4.97 -14.47
CA VAL A 92 -0.28 4.63 -15.89
C VAL A 92 -1.35 5.33 -16.76
N PRO A 93 -0.96 6.00 -17.86
CA PRO A 93 0.41 6.13 -18.38
C PRO A 93 1.18 7.33 -17.79
N VAL A 94 0.48 8.32 -17.19
CA VAL A 94 1.10 9.57 -16.70
C VAL A 94 0.44 10.04 -15.40
N SER A 95 1.22 10.79 -14.61
CA SER A 95 0.75 11.43 -13.38
C SER A 95 -0.32 12.48 -13.66
N GLY A 96 -1.26 12.64 -12.73
CA GLY A 96 -2.36 13.56 -12.85
C GLY A 96 -3.28 13.54 -11.65
N GLU A 97 -4.47 14.06 -11.83
CA GLU A 97 -5.48 14.16 -10.80
C GLU A 97 -6.70 13.34 -11.18
N THR A 98 -7.34 12.77 -10.17
CA THR A 98 -8.52 11.90 -10.30
C THR A 98 -9.50 12.30 -9.21
N SER A 99 -10.81 12.31 -9.48
CA SER A 99 -11.80 12.55 -8.43
C SER A 99 -11.79 11.40 -7.41
N TRP A 100 -12.13 11.70 -6.17
CA TRP A 100 -12.17 10.76 -5.06
C TRP A 100 -12.93 9.47 -5.40
N SER A 101 -14.16 9.62 -5.88
CA SER A 101 -15.00 8.47 -6.25
C SER A 101 -14.35 7.58 -7.30
N LYS A 102 -13.78 8.16 -8.37
CA LYS A 102 -13.08 7.41 -9.41
C LYS A 102 -11.78 6.76 -8.89
N PHE A 103 -11.12 7.38 -7.91
CA PHE A 103 -9.93 6.80 -7.30
C PHE A 103 -10.28 5.52 -6.54
N VAL A 104 -11.27 5.57 -5.64
CA VAL A 104 -11.70 4.44 -4.82
C VAL A 104 -12.33 3.32 -5.63
N GLN A 105 -13.13 3.65 -6.67
CA GLN A 105 -13.75 2.66 -7.56
C GLN A 105 -12.75 1.74 -8.28
N ARG A 106 -11.47 2.08 -8.34
CA ARG A 106 -10.42 1.20 -8.87
C ARG A 106 -9.95 0.14 -7.87
N SER A 107 -10.33 0.29 -6.62
CA SER A 107 -9.91 -0.61 -5.57
C SER A 107 -10.72 -1.90 -5.55
N ASP A 108 -10.04 -2.99 -5.27
CA ASP A 108 -10.65 -4.30 -5.07
C ASP A 108 -11.65 -4.25 -3.90
N ASN A 109 -12.92 -4.53 -4.18
CA ASN A 109 -14.02 -4.50 -3.20
C ASN A 109 -14.09 -3.20 -2.36
N GLY A 110 -13.74 -2.05 -2.95
CA GLY A 110 -13.74 -0.77 -2.25
C GLY A 110 -12.73 -0.66 -1.10
N ARG A 111 -11.73 -1.55 -1.03
CA ARG A 111 -10.71 -1.54 0.05
C ARG A 111 -9.89 -0.25 0.00
N VAL A 112 -9.94 0.54 1.07
CA VAL A 112 -9.29 1.85 1.15
C VAL A 112 -8.76 2.11 2.56
N ALA A 113 -7.59 2.78 2.65
CA ALA A 113 -7.13 3.38 3.88
C ALA A 113 -6.77 4.84 3.64
N VAL A 114 -6.96 5.65 4.68
CA VAL A 114 -6.61 7.06 4.71
C VAL A 114 -5.70 7.30 5.89
N THR A 115 -4.55 7.89 5.64
CA THR A 115 -3.65 8.35 6.70
C THR A 115 -3.46 9.86 6.63
N ARG A 116 -3.19 10.48 7.77
CA ARG A 116 -3.11 11.94 7.94
C ARG A 116 -1.95 12.32 8.81
N LEU A 117 -1.29 13.43 8.52
CA LEU A 117 -0.33 14.05 9.42
C LEU A 117 -0.98 14.41 10.76
N PRO A 118 -0.30 14.27 11.90
CA PRO A 118 -0.84 14.66 13.22
C PRO A 118 -1.24 16.13 13.26
N VAL A 119 -0.51 17.00 12.55
CA VAL A 119 -0.81 18.42 12.39
C VAL A 119 -1.26 18.66 10.95
N PRO A 120 -2.48 19.18 10.74
CA PRO A 120 -2.96 19.51 9.39
C PRO A 120 -2.05 20.52 8.68
N LEU A 121 -1.96 20.43 7.37
CA LEU A 121 -1.21 21.40 6.56
C LEU A 121 -1.82 22.80 6.67
N ASP A 122 -0.98 23.79 6.97
CA ASP A 122 -1.38 25.19 6.90
C ASP A 122 -1.61 25.66 5.46
N LYS A 123 -2.11 26.89 5.29
CA LYS A 123 -2.42 27.44 3.96
C LYS A 123 -1.20 27.55 3.05
N GLN A 124 -0.03 27.83 3.61
CA GLN A 124 1.21 27.93 2.84
C GLN A 124 1.66 26.51 2.39
N GLN A 125 1.61 25.54 3.28
CA GLN A 125 1.93 24.15 2.97
C GLN A 125 0.96 23.54 1.95
N GLN A 126 -0.33 23.83 2.05
CA GLN A 126 -1.33 23.44 1.04
C GLN A 126 -1.05 24.08 -0.33
N SER A 127 -0.60 25.35 -0.36
CA SER A 127 -0.20 26.01 -1.59
C SER A 127 1.03 25.36 -2.22
N LYS A 128 2.04 25.01 -1.40
CA LYS A 128 3.23 24.26 -1.84
C LYS A 128 2.85 22.88 -2.37
N LEU A 129 1.93 22.16 -1.70
CA LEU A 129 1.44 20.87 -2.15
C LEU A 129 0.83 20.98 -3.56
N ARG A 130 -0.07 21.94 -3.78
CA ARG A 130 -0.67 22.16 -5.11
C ARG A 130 0.37 22.51 -6.15
N ALA A 131 1.37 23.31 -5.82
CA ALA A 131 2.48 23.63 -6.73
C ALA A 131 3.31 22.38 -7.08
N ALA A 132 3.64 21.55 -6.09
CA ALA A 132 4.35 20.29 -6.28
C ALA A 132 3.56 19.29 -7.15
N VAL A 133 2.24 19.22 -6.96
CA VAL A 133 1.33 18.43 -7.81
C VAL A 133 1.33 18.95 -9.26
N ALA A 134 1.19 20.26 -9.44
CA ALA A 134 1.17 20.88 -10.77
C ALA A 134 2.49 20.65 -11.53
N ALA A 135 3.63 20.76 -10.85
CA ALA A 135 4.95 20.53 -11.43
C ALA A 135 5.17 19.07 -11.91
N ARG A 136 4.39 18.12 -11.37
CA ARG A 136 4.49 16.68 -11.69
C ARG A 136 3.42 16.19 -12.66
N ARG A 137 2.55 17.06 -13.14
CA ARG A 137 1.50 16.68 -14.09
C ARG A 137 2.09 16.18 -15.41
N GLY A 138 1.60 15.02 -15.88
CA GLY A 138 2.01 14.47 -17.19
C GLY A 138 3.35 13.73 -17.18
N ILE A 139 4.01 13.56 -16.03
CA ILE A 139 5.22 12.73 -15.94
C ILE A 139 4.86 11.27 -16.19
N ILE A 140 5.64 10.61 -17.04
CA ILE A 140 5.45 9.18 -17.39
C ILE A 140 5.58 8.31 -16.13
N TYR A 141 4.71 7.28 -16.03
CA TYR A 141 4.78 6.31 -14.95
C TYR A 141 6.02 5.42 -15.08
N ASP A 142 6.80 5.35 -14.01
CA ASP A 142 7.97 4.48 -13.94
C ASP A 142 7.59 3.05 -13.54
N THR A 143 7.48 2.19 -14.54
CA THR A 143 7.25 0.76 -14.32
C THR A 143 8.50 0.01 -13.84
N GLY A 144 9.64 0.67 -13.82
CA GLY A 144 10.90 0.17 -13.26
C GLY A 144 11.04 0.38 -11.76
N PHE A 145 10.16 1.18 -11.15
CA PHE A 145 10.15 1.51 -9.73
C PHE A 145 11.50 2.03 -9.21
N ASP A 146 12.20 2.83 -10.03
CA ASP A 146 13.50 3.39 -9.71
C ASP A 146 13.35 4.75 -9.03
N LEU A 147 13.79 4.85 -7.78
CA LEU A 147 13.71 6.09 -6.99
C LEU A 147 14.50 7.25 -7.62
N HIS A 148 15.48 6.96 -8.47
CA HIS A 148 16.38 7.94 -9.09
C HIS A 148 16.10 8.17 -10.58
N SER A 149 15.05 7.57 -11.15
CA SER A 149 14.68 7.76 -12.54
C SER A 149 14.13 9.18 -12.80
N LYS A 150 14.08 9.57 -14.08
CA LYS A 150 13.39 10.80 -14.50
C LYS A 150 11.86 10.69 -14.51
N TRP A 151 11.33 9.48 -14.38
CA TRP A 151 9.91 9.16 -14.34
C TRP A 151 9.43 8.99 -12.90
N GLN A 152 8.14 8.78 -12.68
CA GLN A 152 7.58 8.67 -11.34
C GLN A 152 6.66 7.44 -11.19
N PHE A 153 6.66 6.85 -9.99
CA PHE A 153 5.66 5.87 -9.57
C PHE A 153 4.92 6.36 -8.32
N CYS A 154 3.80 5.74 -7.97
CA CYS A 154 2.81 6.28 -7.05
C CYS A 154 3.38 6.66 -5.66
N SER A 155 4.15 5.80 -5.03
CA SER A 155 4.70 6.04 -3.69
C SER A 155 5.82 7.10 -3.69
N ARG A 156 6.68 7.10 -4.70
CA ARG A 156 7.65 8.17 -4.88
C ARG A 156 6.97 9.52 -5.07
N TYR A 157 5.92 9.58 -5.89
CA TYR A 157 5.12 10.78 -6.13
C TYR A 157 4.61 11.39 -4.83
N VAL A 158 3.92 10.59 -4.00
CA VAL A 158 3.36 11.06 -2.73
C VAL A 158 4.47 11.49 -1.77
N ARG A 159 5.56 10.71 -1.66
CA ARG A 159 6.72 11.03 -0.84
C ARG A 159 7.33 12.39 -1.19
N GLU A 160 7.56 12.65 -2.47
CA GLU A 160 8.17 13.91 -2.93
C GLU A 160 7.22 15.10 -2.78
N VAL A 161 5.92 14.93 -3.09
CA VAL A 161 4.93 15.99 -2.93
C VAL A 161 4.80 16.41 -1.46
N LEU A 162 4.79 15.46 -0.54
CA LEU A 162 4.66 15.78 0.88
C LEU A 162 5.96 16.34 1.48
N ASP A 163 7.12 15.91 0.98
CA ASP A 163 8.41 16.51 1.34
C ASP A 163 8.48 17.97 0.95
N GLU A 164 8.13 18.32 -0.28
CA GLU A 164 8.10 19.70 -0.75
C GLU A 164 7.07 20.59 -0.02
N ALA A 165 5.93 20.00 0.32
CA ALA A 165 4.87 20.72 1.02
C ALA A 165 5.17 20.97 2.49
N ALA A 166 5.66 19.95 3.20
CA ALA A 166 5.73 19.92 4.66
C ALA A 166 7.07 19.45 5.23
N GLY A 167 8.05 19.09 4.39
CA GLY A 167 9.32 18.51 4.85
C GLY A 167 9.22 17.10 5.36
N VAL A 168 8.18 16.35 4.98
CA VAL A 168 7.92 14.97 5.46
C VAL A 168 8.16 13.97 4.35
N LYS A 169 9.27 13.22 4.44
CA LYS A 169 9.61 12.12 3.51
C LYS A 169 9.04 10.81 4.00
N LEU A 170 7.82 10.48 3.60
CA LEU A 170 7.15 9.24 4.01
C LEU A 170 7.83 7.99 3.44
N GLY A 171 7.69 6.91 4.19
CA GLY A 171 8.11 5.57 3.83
C GLY A 171 9.61 5.35 3.96
N GLU A 172 9.98 4.10 4.01
CA GLU A 172 11.36 3.65 4.04
C GLU A 172 11.86 3.36 2.62
N VAL A 173 13.09 3.78 2.33
CA VAL A 173 13.75 3.47 1.06
C VAL A 173 14.47 2.15 1.21
N GLU A 174 14.15 1.21 0.35
CA GLU A 174 14.74 -0.12 0.32
C GLU A 174 15.19 -0.46 -1.09
N ASN A 175 16.14 -1.39 -1.22
CA ASN A 175 16.47 -1.96 -2.51
C ASN A 175 15.70 -3.27 -2.76
N PHE A 176 15.63 -3.70 -4.02
CA PHE A 176 14.93 -4.93 -4.40
C PHE A 176 15.46 -6.18 -3.69
N SER A 177 16.78 -6.22 -3.39
CA SER A 177 17.38 -7.31 -2.63
C SER A 177 16.78 -7.42 -1.24
N THR A 178 16.64 -6.29 -0.54
CA THR A 178 16.05 -6.23 0.80
C THR A 178 14.58 -6.62 0.78
N LEU A 179 13.79 -6.03 -0.15
CA LEU A 179 12.38 -6.33 -0.29
C LEU A 179 12.11 -7.83 -0.53
N LEU A 180 12.83 -8.44 -1.47
CA LEU A 180 12.66 -9.86 -1.79
C LEU A 180 13.21 -10.79 -0.70
N LYS A 181 14.21 -10.34 0.08
CA LYS A 181 14.70 -11.07 1.25
C LYS A 181 13.69 -11.09 2.39
N HIS A 182 13.02 -9.96 2.64
CA HIS A 182 11.96 -9.87 3.66
C HIS A 182 10.70 -10.65 3.25
N ASN A 183 10.47 -10.83 1.95
CA ASN A 183 9.31 -11.52 1.41
C ASN A 183 9.71 -12.68 0.49
N PRO A 184 10.22 -13.79 1.04
CA PRO A 184 10.72 -14.92 0.25
C PRO A 184 9.65 -15.63 -0.57
N GLN A 185 8.36 -15.39 -0.25
CA GLN A 185 7.22 -15.91 -1.02
C GLN A 185 6.87 -15.06 -2.25
N ALA A 186 7.54 -13.90 -2.42
CA ALA A 186 7.33 -13.05 -3.59
C ALA A 186 7.69 -13.79 -4.88
N ASP A 187 6.88 -13.58 -5.92
CA ASP A 187 7.05 -14.23 -7.22
C ASP A 187 8.27 -13.65 -7.97
N GLN A 188 9.45 -14.17 -7.66
CA GLN A 188 10.67 -13.75 -8.32
C GLN A 188 10.68 -14.08 -9.83
N THR A 189 9.92 -15.11 -10.27
CA THR A 189 9.80 -15.44 -11.69
C THR A 189 9.12 -14.32 -12.44
N PHE A 190 8.04 -13.75 -11.86
CA PHE A 190 7.38 -12.58 -12.42
C PHE A 190 8.37 -11.42 -12.57
N TRP A 191 9.09 -11.06 -11.52
CA TRP A 191 10.05 -9.95 -11.57
C TRP A 191 11.20 -10.19 -12.54
N LYS A 192 11.69 -11.45 -12.64
CA LYS A 192 12.68 -11.80 -13.64
C LYS A 192 12.18 -11.57 -15.07
N VAL A 193 10.95 -11.97 -15.37
CA VAL A 193 10.33 -11.70 -16.67
C VAL A 193 10.12 -10.20 -16.88
N TRP A 194 9.60 -9.48 -15.86
CA TRP A 194 9.34 -8.05 -15.90
C TRP A 194 10.58 -7.22 -16.24
N TYR A 195 11.73 -7.61 -15.71
CA TYR A 195 13.03 -6.97 -15.95
C TYR A 195 13.90 -7.68 -17.01
N PHE A 196 13.28 -8.40 -17.94
CA PHE A 196 13.97 -9.06 -19.06
C PHE A 196 15.18 -9.93 -18.64
N GLY A 197 15.02 -10.67 -17.56
CA GLY A 197 16.04 -11.58 -17.01
C GLY A 197 16.91 -10.98 -15.92
N ASN A 198 16.96 -9.66 -15.75
CA ASN A 198 17.90 -8.97 -14.86
C ASN A 198 17.16 -8.16 -13.77
N ILE A 199 16.79 -8.81 -12.66
CA ILE A 199 16.24 -8.08 -11.52
C ILE A 199 17.27 -7.06 -11.02
N PRO A 200 16.90 -5.77 -10.88
CA PRO A 200 17.84 -4.72 -10.46
C PRO A 200 18.01 -4.73 -8.94
N TRP A 201 18.73 -5.71 -8.41
CA TRP A 201 18.84 -6.01 -6.97
C TRP A 201 19.19 -4.82 -6.08
N GLN A 202 20.04 -3.91 -6.58
CA GLN A 202 20.52 -2.74 -5.83
C GLN A 202 19.69 -1.48 -6.10
N ARG A 203 18.66 -1.57 -6.95
CA ARG A 203 17.80 -0.42 -7.25
C ARG A 203 17.01 -0.03 -6.01
N GLU A 204 17.11 1.22 -5.63
CA GLU A 204 16.33 1.80 -4.55
C GLU A 204 14.91 2.12 -4.99
N THR A 205 13.99 1.87 -4.11
CA THR A 205 12.56 2.12 -4.28
C THR A 205 11.91 2.48 -2.95
N VAL A 206 10.68 2.94 -3.00
CA VAL A 206 9.80 3.14 -1.85
C VAL A 206 8.43 2.56 -2.20
N THR A 207 7.77 1.91 -1.26
CA THR A 207 6.56 1.15 -1.55
C THR A 207 5.31 1.78 -0.93
N PRO A 208 4.10 1.57 -1.48
CA PRO A 208 2.86 1.97 -0.80
C PRO A 208 2.75 1.38 0.60
N ALA A 209 3.24 0.15 0.80
CA ALA A 209 3.25 -0.51 2.10
C ALA A 209 4.07 0.27 3.13
N SER A 210 5.30 0.71 2.77
CA SER A 210 6.14 1.48 3.70
C SER A 210 5.57 2.86 3.99
N LEU A 211 4.84 3.48 3.06
CA LEU A 211 4.11 4.73 3.33
C LEU A 211 2.93 4.50 4.29
N LEU A 212 2.18 3.41 4.11
CA LEU A 212 1.04 3.09 4.98
C LEU A 212 1.47 2.79 6.42
N GLN A 213 2.62 2.15 6.58
CA GLN A 213 3.19 1.76 7.87
C GLN A 213 4.01 2.87 8.54
N ASP A 214 4.12 4.03 7.92
CA ASP A 214 4.94 5.13 8.44
C ASP A 214 4.34 5.71 9.73
N GLY A 215 5.03 5.54 10.85
CA GLY A 215 4.58 5.96 12.18
C GLY A 215 4.42 7.49 12.37
N ARG A 216 4.80 8.30 11.38
CA ARG A 216 4.57 9.75 11.37
C ARG A 216 3.15 10.12 10.94
N MET A 217 2.40 9.17 10.40
CA MET A 217 1.01 9.34 9.99
C MET A 217 0.07 8.63 10.97
N ARG A 218 -1.08 9.21 11.23
CA ARG A 218 -2.16 8.52 11.95
C ARG A 218 -3.16 7.94 10.96
N VAL A 219 -3.65 6.76 11.22
CA VAL A 219 -4.75 6.17 10.44
C VAL A 219 -6.05 6.92 10.77
N VAL A 220 -6.72 7.43 9.74
CA VAL A 220 -8.04 8.08 9.82
C VAL A 220 -9.12 7.07 9.50
N PHE A 221 -8.90 6.24 8.49
CA PHE A 221 -9.80 5.18 8.06
C PHE A 221 -8.99 4.01 7.53
N ASP A 222 -9.46 2.79 7.78
CA ASP A 222 -8.91 1.56 7.20
C ASP A 222 -10.04 0.53 7.10
N GLY A 223 -10.65 0.42 5.90
CA GLY A 223 -11.86 -0.37 5.73
C GLY A 223 -12.29 -0.50 4.27
N GLN A 224 -13.60 -0.56 4.06
CA GLN A 224 -14.23 -0.61 2.74
C GLN A 224 -15.14 0.63 2.55
N ALA A 225 -15.11 1.22 1.35
CA ALA A 225 -15.98 2.32 0.95
C ALA A 225 -16.66 1.96 -0.38
N ASP A 226 -18.01 2.05 -0.43
CA ASP A 226 -18.88 1.65 -1.54
C ASP A 226 -19.96 2.71 -1.86
#